data_d089ac81bc2f323a089b2e0ed59c8a82
#
_entry.id   d089ac81bc2f323a089b2e0ed59c8a82
#
_cell.length_a   1.000
_cell.length_b   1.000
_cell.length_c   1.000
_cell.angle_alpha   90.00
_cell.angle_beta   90.00
_cell.angle_gamma   90.00
#
_symmetry.space_group_name_H-M   'P 1'
#
loop_
_entity.id
_entity.type
_entity.pdbx_description
1 polymer ?
#
loop_
_entity_poly.entity_id
_entity_poly.type
_entity_poly.pdbx_seq_one_letter_code
_entity_poly.pdbx_strand_id
1 'polypeptide(L)'
;MKMGELNAKAMNVLYCALDSTEFNRISTCTSAQEIWNKLEVTHEGTSQVKSSKINLLVHNYELFKMDPNESISAMFTRFTDIINGLKCLGKNYTNADLVQKILRSLPDKWDPKVTAIQEAKDLNNLPLDELMGSLITHELTL
;
A
#
# COMPACT_ATOMS: atom_id res chain seq x y z
N MET A 1 48.56 -5.90 -0.89
CA MET A 1 48.04 -5.54 -2.21
C MET A 1 46.83 -6.33 -2.60
N LYS A 2 46.80 -7.64 -2.37
CA LYS A 2 45.60 -8.44 -2.65
C LYS A 2 44.37 -7.99 -1.86
N MET A 3 44.52 -7.50 -0.63
CA MET A 3 43.42 -6.98 0.17
C MET A 3 42.79 -5.71 -0.41
N GLY A 4 43.62 -4.82 -0.98
CA GLY A 4 43.11 -3.60 -1.63
C GLY A 4 42.34 -3.90 -2.92
N GLU A 5 42.80 -4.88 -3.69
CA GLU A 5 42.09 -5.32 -4.91
C GLU A 5 40.77 -6.01 -4.58
N LEU A 6 40.75 -6.88 -3.56
CA LEU A 6 39.53 -7.54 -3.10
C LEU A 6 38.52 -6.52 -2.56
N ASN A 7 38.98 -5.52 -1.82
CA ASN A 7 38.16 -4.45 -1.33
C ASN A 7 37.52 -3.64 -2.48
N ALA A 8 38.32 -3.28 -3.49
CA ALA A 8 37.82 -2.55 -4.66
C ALA A 8 36.80 -3.35 -5.45
N LYS A 9 37.02 -4.66 -5.65
CA LYS A 9 36.05 -5.56 -6.31
C LYS A 9 34.76 -5.68 -5.52
N ALA A 10 34.82 -5.82 -4.20
CA ALA A 10 33.65 -5.90 -3.34
C ALA A 10 32.85 -4.60 -3.38
N MET A 11 33.51 -3.45 -3.37
CA MET A 11 32.86 -2.16 -3.50
C MET A 11 32.14 -2.01 -4.85
N ASN A 12 32.78 -2.41 -5.93
CA ASN A 12 32.18 -2.36 -7.28
C ASN A 12 30.93 -3.23 -7.38
N VAL A 13 30.98 -4.44 -6.83
CA VAL A 13 29.83 -5.35 -6.81
C VAL A 13 28.67 -4.73 -6.01
N LEU A 14 28.95 -4.15 -4.85
CA LEU A 14 27.95 -3.48 -4.03
C LEU A 14 27.34 -2.27 -4.76
N TYR A 15 28.15 -1.44 -5.39
CA TYR A 15 27.69 -0.29 -6.15
C TYR A 15 26.80 -0.71 -7.32
N CYS A 16 27.15 -1.76 -8.04
CA CYS A 16 26.37 -2.26 -9.17
C CYS A 16 25.03 -2.87 -8.75
N ALA A 17 24.97 -3.42 -7.53
CA ALA A 17 23.76 -4.07 -7.01
C ALA A 17 22.73 -3.10 -6.44
N LEU A 18 23.06 -1.83 -6.27
CA LEU A 18 22.23 -0.83 -5.59
C LEU A 18 21.54 0.09 -6.57
N ASP A 19 20.37 0.59 -6.19
CA ASP A 19 19.71 1.68 -6.90
C ASP A 19 20.43 3.03 -6.65
N SER A 20 20.02 4.08 -7.36
CA SER A 20 20.67 5.38 -7.26
C SER A 20 20.55 6.02 -5.87
N THR A 21 19.45 5.76 -5.15
CA THR A 21 19.24 6.31 -3.82
C THR A 21 20.19 5.68 -2.80
N GLU A 22 20.30 4.37 -2.81
CA GLU A 22 21.21 3.65 -1.93
C GLU A 22 22.66 3.90 -2.30
N PHE A 23 22.97 3.97 -3.61
CA PHE A 23 24.30 4.34 -4.09
C PHE A 23 24.74 5.69 -3.52
N ASN A 24 23.88 6.72 -3.56
CA ASN A 24 24.19 8.03 -3.03
C ASN A 24 24.49 8.00 -1.53
N ARG A 25 23.83 7.14 -0.77
CA ARG A 25 24.07 6.99 0.67
C ARG A 25 25.45 6.41 0.98
N ILE A 26 25.96 5.53 0.14
CA ILE A 26 27.21 4.83 0.37
C ILE A 26 28.40 5.34 -0.46
N SER A 27 28.17 6.31 -1.33
CA SER A 27 29.20 6.84 -2.25
C SER A 27 30.42 7.43 -1.54
N THR A 28 30.27 7.86 -0.28
CA THR A 28 31.37 8.39 0.56
C THR A 28 32.13 7.32 1.30
N CYS A 29 31.71 6.07 1.25
CA CYS A 29 32.37 4.98 1.95
C CYS A 29 33.70 4.61 1.29
N THR A 30 34.69 4.28 2.09
CA THR A 30 36.05 3.99 1.62
C THR A 30 36.41 2.50 1.60
N SER A 31 35.56 1.65 2.19
CA SER A 31 35.79 0.20 2.24
C SER A 31 34.50 -0.58 2.09
N ALA A 32 34.58 -1.84 1.67
CA ALA A 32 33.45 -2.74 1.57
C ALA A 32 32.81 -3.00 2.93
N GLN A 33 33.60 -3.08 4.00
CA GLN A 33 33.10 -3.26 5.37
C GLN A 33 32.25 -2.05 5.81
N GLU A 34 32.70 -0.85 5.51
CA GLU A 34 31.98 0.39 5.81
C GLU A 34 30.66 0.46 5.06
N ILE A 35 30.67 0.10 3.77
CA ILE A 35 29.45 0.02 2.95
C ILE A 35 28.47 -0.97 3.55
N TRP A 36 28.93 -2.17 3.88
CA TRP A 36 28.10 -3.20 4.48
C TRP A 36 27.47 -2.76 5.79
N ASN A 37 28.25 -2.17 6.70
CA ASN A 37 27.76 -1.69 7.97
C ASN A 37 26.69 -0.59 7.77
N LYS A 38 26.91 0.30 6.84
CA LYS A 38 25.98 1.40 6.54
C LYS A 38 24.69 0.88 5.92
N LEU A 39 24.76 -0.11 5.03
CA LEU A 39 23.59 -0.76 4.44
C LEU A 39 22.79 -1.53 5.49
N GLU A 40 23.46 -2.20 6.41
CA GLU A 40 22.82 -2.94 7.50
C GLU A 40 21.99 -2.00 8.39
N VAL A 41 22.56 -0.89 8.82
CA VAL A 41 21.86 0.14 9.60
C VAL A 41 20.71 0.75 8.80
N THR A 42 20.93 1.05 7.52
CA THR A 42 19.91 1.59 6.63
C THR A 42 18.76 0.60 6.43
N HIS A 43 19.08 -0.68 6.28
CA HIS A 43 18.08 -1.73 6.10
C HIS A 43 17.18 -1.86 7.35
N GLU A 44 17.75 -1.84 8.54
CA GLU A 44 16.98 -1.86 9.79
C GLU A 44 16.07 -0.65 9.89
N GLY A 45 16.59 0.55 9.61
CA GLY A 45 15.80 1.79 9.60
C GLY A 45 14.70 1.73 8.56
N THR A 46 14.97 1.20 7.36
CA THR A 46 13.98 1.02 6.30
C THR A 46 12.90 0.03 6.71
N SER A 47 13.25 -1.06 7.39
CA SER A 47 12.28 -2.04 7.89
C SER A 47 11.36 -1.43 8.94
N GLN A 48 11.89 -0.61 9.85
CA GLN A 48 11.09 0.08 10.86
C GLN A 48 10.15 1.11 10.22
N VAL A 49 10.62 1.87 9.25
CA VAL A 49 9.80 2.82 8.48
C VAL A 49 8.70 2.10 7.74
N LYS A 50 9.03 0.97 7.10
CA LYS A 50 8.04 0.14 6.39
C LYS A 50 6.96 -0.36 7.34
N SER A 51 7.34 -0.88 8.52
CA SER A 51 6.39 -1.35 9.53
C SER A 51 5.49 -0.23 10.02
N SER A 52 6.05 0.96 10.25
CA SER A 52 5.28 2.14 10.67
C SER A 52 4.29 2.58 9.60
N LYS A 53 4.69 2.55 8.32
CA LYS A 53 3.79 2.87 7.19
C LYS A 53 2.66 1.85 7.07
N ILE A 54 2.96 0.56 7.22
CA ILE A 54 1.94 -0.50 7.20
C ILE A 54 0.93 -0.24 8.32
N ASN A 55 1.40 0.00 9.53
CA ASN A 55 0.53 0.24 10.69
C ASN A 55 -0.37 1.46 10.46
N LEU A 56 0.16 2.54 9.93
CA LEU A 56 -0.61 3.74 9.62
C LEU A 56 -1.67 3.47 8.56
N LEU A 57 -1.31 2.78 7.47
CA LEU A 57 -2.24 2.46 6.39
C LEU A 57 -3.32 1.47 6.84
N VAL A 58 -2.96 0.48 7.66
CA VAL A 58 -3.94 -0.45 8.26
C VAL A 58 -4.92 0.30 9.14
N HIS A 59 -4.43 1.24 9.95
CA HIS A 59 -5.26 2.08 10.79
C HIS A 59 -6.23 2.92 9.93
N ASN A 60 -5.72 3.55 8.87
CA ASN A 60 -6.54 4.32 7.93
C ASN A 60 -7.58 3.43 7.24
N TYR A 61 -7.21 2.20 6.88
CA TYR A 61 -8.13 1.22 6.32
C TYR A 61 -9.25 0.86 7.31
N GLU A 62 -8.90 0.58 8.56
CA GLU A 62 -9.87 0.20 9.59
C GLU A 62 -10.86 1.33 9.91
N LEU A 63 -10.40 2.58 9.90
CA LEU A 63 -11.21 3.76 10.15
C LEU A 63 -11.87 4.32 8.89
N PHE A 64 -11.65 3.69 7.73
CA PHE A 64 -12.15 4.21 6.47
C PHE A 64 -13.68 4.31 6.47
N LYS A 65 -14.18 5.50 6.14
CA LYS A 65 -15.60 5.80 5.96
C LYS A 65 -15.77 6.85 4.88
N MET A 66 -16.87 6.79 4.17
CA MET A 66 -17.26 7.82 3.22
C MET A 66 -17.65 9.10 3.96
N ASP A 67 -17.12 10.23 3.52
CA ASP A 67 -17.51 11.53 4.06
C ASP A 67 -18.91 11.94 3.58
N PRO A 68 -19.68 12.71 4.38
CA PRO A 68 -21.05 13.04 4.02
C PRO A 68 -21.22 13.78 2.67
N ASN A 69 -20.22 14.57 2.29
CA ASN A 69 -20.23 15.36 1.05
C ASN A 69 -19.35 14.78 -0.05
N GLU A 70 -18.84 13.58 0.15
CA GLU A 70 -17.95 12.92 -0.79
C GLU A 70 -18.74 12.16 -1.85
N SER A 71 -18.28 12.18 -3.10
CA SER A 71 -18.84 11.33 -4.16
C SER A 71 -18.32 9.91 -4.03
N ILE A 72 -19.05 8.96 -4.62
CA ILE A 72 -18.59 7.56 -4.69
C ILE A 72 -17.25 7.49 -5.40
N SER A 73 -17.05 8.20 -6.51
CA SER A 73 -15.78 8.21 -7.23
C SER A 73 -14.63 8.71 -6.38
N ALA A 74 -14.82 9.79 -5.63
CA ALA A 74 -13.80 10.33 -4.73
C ALA A 74 -13.48 9.37 -3.58
N MET A 75 -14.51 8.75 -3.00
CA MET A 75 -14.33 7.73 -1.97
C MET A 75 -13.51 6.54 -2.48
N PHE A 76 -13.82 6.01 -3.66
CA PHE A 76 -13.07 4.90 -4.25
C PHE A 76 -11.63 5.27 -4.56
N THR A 77 -11.37 6.50 -4.99
CA THR A 77 -9.99 6.98 -5.19
C THR A 77 -9.19 6.93 -3.89
N ARG A 78 -9.75 7.47 -2.80
CA ARG A 78 -9.11 7.40 -1.47
C ARG A 78 -8.88 5.96 -1.02
N PHE A 79 -9.88 5.11 -1.20
CA PHE A 79 -9.82 3.71 -0.83
C PHE A 79 -8.73 2.97 -1.62
N THR A 80 -8.71 3.18 -2.93
CA THR A 80 -7.71 2.56 -3.83
C THR A 80 -6.30 3.01 -3.46
N ASP A 81 -6.09 4.26 -3.10
CA ASP A 81 -4.79 4.76 -2.66
C ASP A 81 -4.29 4.03 -1.41
N ILE A 82 -5.17 3.82 -0.44
CA ILE A 82 -4.84 3.06 0.78
C ILE A 82 -4.49 1.61 0.44
N ILE A 83 -5.30 0.96 -0.38
CA ILE A 83 -5.11 -0.45 -0.76
C ILE A 83 -3.83 -0.63 -1.57
N ASN A 84 -3.55 0.25 -2.53
CA ASN A 84 -2.32 0.20 -3.32
C ASN A 84 -1.08 0.45 -2.45
N GLY A 85 -1.16 1.36 -1.49
CA GLY A 85 -0.10 1.58 -0.52
C GLY A 85 0.20 0.34 0.30
N LEU A 86 -0.82 -0.34 0.81
CA LEU A 86 -0.69 -1.58 1.56
C LEU A 86 -0.13 -2.71 0.69
N LYS A 87 -0.61 -2.83 -0.55
CA LYS A 87 -0.14 -3.83 -1.51
C LYS A 87 1.35 -3.65 -1.82
N CYS A 88 1.81 -2.42 -2.03
CA CYS A 88 3.22 -2.11 -2.25
C CYS A 88 4.10 -2.50 -1.05
N LEU A 89 3.53 -2.49 0.15
CA LEU A 89 4.23 -2.88 1.39
C LEU A 89 4.05 -4.37 1.73
N GLY A 90 3.42 -5.14 0.84
CA GLY A 90 3.26 -6.58 0.97
C GLY A 90 2.02 -7.04 1.71
N LYS A 91 1.10 -6.13 2.06
CA LYS A 91 -0.17 -6.49 2.70
C LYS A 91 -1.30 -6.50 1.68
N ASN A 92 -1.95 -7.65 1.53
CA ASN A 92 -3.03 -7.85 0.56
C ASN A 92 -4.34 -8.18 1.26
N TYR A 93 -5.45 -7.76 0.63
CA TYR A 93 -6.81 -8.10 1.04
C TYR A 93 -7.49 -8.82 -0.11
N THR A 94 -8.41 -9.74 0.21
CA THR A 94 -9.21 -10.42 -0.81
C THR A 94 -10.24 -9.45 -1.39
N ASN A 95 -10.73 -9.74 -2.60
CA ASN A 95 -11.81 -8.94 -3.18
C ASN A 95 -13.05 -8.89 -2.27
N ALA A 96 -13.39 -10.02 -1.63
CA ALA A 96 -14.50 -10.08 -0.69
C ALA A 96 -14.30 -9.14 0.50
N ASP A 97 -13.09 -9.07 1.07
CA ASP A 97 -12.76 -8.15 2.16
C ASP A 97 -12.96 -6.70 1.75
N LEU A 98 -12.50 -6.33 0.54
CA LEU A 98 -12.62 -4.97 0.02
C LEU A 98 -14.08 -4.59 -0.23
N VAL A 99 -14.86 -5.47 -0.83
CA VAL A 99 -16.30 -5.26 -1.08
C VAL A 99 -17.04 -5.06 0.24
N GLN A 100 -16.81 -5.90 1.21
CA GLN A 100 -17.46 -5.80 2.53
C GLN A 100 -17.04 -4.50 3.24
N LYS A 101 -15.78 -4.11 3.13
CA LYS A 101 -15.29 -2.87 3.75
C LYS A 101 -15.96 -1.64 3.13
N ILE A 102 -16.08 -1.60 1.81
CA ILE A 102 -16.77 -0.50 1.12
C ILE A 102 -18.23 -0.42 1.56
N LEU A 103 -18.94 -1.54 1.59
CA LEU A 103 -20.36 -1.56 1.98
C LEU A 103 -20.57 -1.07 3.42
N ARG A 104 -19.66 -1.41 4.33
CA ARG A 104 -19.71 -0.95 5.73
C ARG A 104 -19.27 0.50 5.90
N SER A 105 -18.63 1.07 4.89
CA SER A 105 -18.08 2.44 4.94
C SER A 105 -19.08 3.49 4.46
N LEU A 106 -20.20 3.07 3.91
CA LEU A 106 -21.22 3.98 3.36
C LEU A 106 -22.08 4.60 4.47
N PRO A 107 -22.51 5.88 4.31
CA PRO A 107 -23.44 6.50 5.27
C PRO A 107 -24.80 5.80 5.32
N ASP A 108 -25.57 6.07 6.37
CA ASP A 108 -26.87 5.43 6.62
C ASP A 108 -27.86 5.61 5.45
N LYS A 109 -27.79 6.71 4.73
CA LYS A 109 -28.65 6.94 3.53
C LYS A 109 -28.48 5.86 2.45
N TRP A 110 -27.36 5.11 2.50
CA TRP A 110 -27.07 4.02 1.58
C TRP A 110 -27.58 2.66 2.06
N ASP A 111 -28.09 2.55 3.28
CA ASP A 111 -28.50 1.27 3.89
C ASP A 111 -29.48 0.47 3.01
N PRO A 112 -30.50 1.05 2.37
CA PRO A 112 -31.38 0.29 1.48
C PRO A 112 -30.63 -0.31 0.29
N LYS A 113 -29.67 0.42 -0.29
CA LYS A 113 -28.86 -0.06 -1.41
C LYS A 113 -27.88 -1.14 -0.96
N VAL A 114 -27.25 -0.97 0.20
CA VAL A 114 -26.35 -1.96 0.78
C VAL A 114 -27.09 -3.27 1.02
N THR A 115 -28.26 -3.22 1.62
CA THR A 115 -29.10 -4.40 1.87
C THR A 115 -29.48 -5.08 0.55
N ALA A 116 -29.88 -4.31 -0.45
CA ALA A 116 -30.24 -4.86 -1.77
C ALA A 116 -29.07 -5.58 -2.44
N ILE A 117 -27.87 -5.03 -2.35
CA ILE A 117 -26.65 -5.65 -2.90
C ILE A 117 -26.34 -6.95 -2.13
N GLN A 118 -26.39 -6.92 -0.81
CA GLN A 118 -26.10 -8.08 0.04
C GLN A 118 -27.07 -9.22 -0.21
N GLU A 119 -28.34 -8.93 -0.49
CA GLU A 119 -29.36 -9.95 -0.77
C GLU A 119 -29.30 -10.46 -2.21
N ALA A 120 -28.95 -9.60 -3.17
CA ALA A 120 -28.99 -9.94 -4.60
C ALA A 120 -27.67 -10.53 -5.13
N LYS A 121 -26.55 -10.28 -4.47
CA LYS A 121 -25.20 -10.63 -4.97
C LYS A 121 -24.45 -11.51 -3.98
N ASP A 122 -23.64 -12.41 -4.52
CA ASP A 122 -22.65 -13.14 -3.72
C ASP A 122 -21.43 -12.23 -3.55
N LEU A 123 -21.24 -11.70 -2.33
CA LEU A 123 -20.17 -10.75 -2.02
C LEU A 123 -18.77 -11.35 -2.20
N ASN A 124 -18.66 -12.68 -2.11
CA ASN A 124 -17.37 -13.36 -2.33
C ASN A 124 -16.94 -13.34 -3.80
N ASN A 125 -17.89 -13.20 -4.72
CA ASN A 125 -17.68 -13.23 -6.17
C ASN A 125 -18.02 -11.90 -6.86
N LEU A 126 -18.42 -10.88 -6.10
CA LEU A 126 -18.74 -9.55 -6.66
C LEU A 126 -17.44 -8.79 -6.93
N PRO A 127 -17.10 -8.48 -8.21
CA PRO A 127 -15.94 -7.66 -8.51
C PRO A 127 -16.09 -6.25 -7.93
N LEU A 128 -14.99 -5.69 -7.44
CA LEU A 128 -15.01 -4.34 -6.87
C LEU A 128 -15.46 -3.28 -7.89
N ASP A 129 -15.06 -3.43 -9.15
CA ASP A 129 -15.47 -2.52 -10.24
C ASP A 129 -16.98 -2.57 -10.50
N GLU A 130 -17.59 -3.73 -10.41
CA GLU A 130 -19.03 -3.89 -10.55
C GLU A 130 -19.76 -3.23 -9.38
N LEU A 131 -19.26 -3.38 -8.17
CA LEU A 131 -19.78 -2.70 -6.99
C LEU A 131 -19.70 -1.18 -7.17
N MET A 132 -18.55 -0.68 -7.61
CA MET A 132 -18.35 0.75 -7.88
C MET A 132 -19.37 1.28 -8.88
N GLY A 133 -19.56 0.59 -10.00
CA GLY A 133 -20.55 0.97 -11.03
C GLY A 133 -21.97 1.00 -10.48
N SER A 134 -22.33 0.02 -9.68
CA SER A 134 -23.65 -0.05 -9.03
C SER A 134 -23.89 1.12 -8.06
N LEU A 135 -22.87 1.45 -7.27
CA LEU A 135 -22.96 2.57 -6.32
C LEU A 135 -23.01 3.93 -7.03
N ILE A 136 -22.23 4.12 -8.09
CA ILE A 136 -22.25 5.35 -8.88
C ILE A 136 -23.63 5.52 -9.53
N THR A 137 -24.20 4.46 -10.07
CA THR A 137 -25.53 4.51 -10.67
C THR A 137 -26.60 4.88 -9.65
N HIS A 138 -26.54 4.31 -8.45
CA HIS A 138 -27.49 4.64 -7.39
C HIS A 138 -27.31 6.08 -6.88
N GLU A 139 -26.07 6.59 -6.83
CA GLU A 139 -25.79 7.97 -6.43
C GLU A 139 -26.55 8.99 -7.26
N LEU A 140 -26.75 8.71 -8.55
CA LEU A 140 -27.52 9.59 -9.44
C LEU A 140 -29.00 9.69 -9.05
N THR A 141 -29.50 8.77 -8.25
CA THR A 141 -30.91 8.74 -7.81
C THR A 141 -31.12 9.33 -6.43
N LEU A 142 -30.06 9.68 -5.73
CA LEU A 142 -30.13 10.24 -4.39
C LEU A 142 -30.39 11.74 -4.36
#